data_89f392ac291d0375882c7d78c6bdbdc3
#
_entry.id   89f392ac291d0375882c7d78c6bdbdc3
#
_cell.length_a   1.000
_cell.length_b   1.000
_cell.length_c   1.000
_cell.angle_alpha   90.00
_cell.angle_beta   90.00
_cell.angle_gamma   90.00
#
_symmetry.space_group_name_H-M   'P 1'
#
loop_
_entity.id
_entity.type
_entity.pdbx_description
1 polymer ?
#
loop_
_entity_poly.entity_id
_entity_poly.type
_entity_poly.pdbx_seq_one_letter_code
_entity_poly.pdbx_strand_id
1 'polypeptide(L)'
;MQRAAFKVALSAIAVAAAFASTAHAAGFMLTEQSAGALGRAYAGAGVDGTDLSGVYYNPATMVLHKGTAIQMGFVGIGLNLDYVGEDGTTANGRNKSQAIPHGYIVHQINDKVWFGLGMTVPFGMGTEYDDDWAGDEHGISATILTFDLNPNFAFKLSEKFSVGVGASIQYASADLKIRKNITEQVQTAVNGIQPGAGDAITDASVRSEIDADSIAWGWNVGMMWSPLENLRLGVSYRSKITHDAEGDLSIDELSVTPGSIGPLDLTQIIGTNLTENGLYGDMTGAATVTAPAWAMASVAWDVNDLVSLYGTFRWTDWSSFDELKIDGDGKNVSTIPNKWRDTYLGSLGMDLRLTDWWTLRGGIAYESSPIANPQYRTAIIPDADRWWFAFGSSFKWSDNFQTDVSFAHLHGVHERNIYNDKGAKEGRFRKLDAYLLGVQMVYKF
;
A
#
# COMPACT_ATOMS: atom_id res chain seq x y z
N MET A 1 -19.78 -22.58 6.44
CA MET A 1 -20.53 -22.32 5.19
C MET A 1 -20.64 -20.82 4.87
N GLN A 2 -20.95 -19.91 5.78
CA GLN A 2 -21.03 -18.46 5.49
C GLN A 2 -19.66 -17.83 5.13
N ARG A 3 -18.57 -18.22 5.80
CA ARG A 3 -17.19 -17.77 5.45
C ARG A 3 -16.76 -18.21 4.05
N ALA A 4 -17.10 -19.43 3.65
CA ALA A 4 -16.76 -19.94 2.32
C ALA A 4 -17.57 -19.24 1.20
N ALA A 5 -18.85 -18.96 1.41
CA ALA A 5 -19.69 -18.24 0.45
C ALA A 5 -19.27 -16.77 0.30
N PHE A 6 -18.80 -16.13 1.39
CA PHE A 6 -18.29 -14.77 1.36
C PHE A 6 -16.90 -14.70 0.68
N LYS A 7 -16.01 -15.69 0.95
CA LYS A 7 -14.74 -15.85 0.22
C LYS A 7 -14.97 -16.06 -1.28
N VAL A 8 -15.94 -16.88 -1.69
CA VAL A 8 -16.27 -17.11 -3.10
C VAL A 8 -16.84 -15.86 -3.78
N ALA A 9 -17.67 -15.09 -3.10
CA ALA A 9 -18.21 -13.83 -3.63
C ALA A 9 -17.11 -12.75 -3.76
N LEU A 10 -16.23 -12.62 -2.77
CA LEU A 10 -15.06 -11.74 -2.82
C LEU A 10 -14.01 -12.22 -3.84
N SER A 11 -13.81 -13.54 -3.97
CA SER A 11 -12.91 -14.11 -4.99
C SER A 11 -13.42 -13.86 -6.41
N ALA A 12 -14.73 -13.85 -6.64
CA ALA A 12 -15.32 -13.52 -7.95
C ALA A 12 -15.14 -12.03 -8.30
N ILE A 13 -15.13 -11.14 -7.31
CA ILE A 13 -14.82 -9.71 -7.47
C ILE A 13 -13.29 -9.50 -7.57
N ALA A 14 -12.50 -10.26 -6.80
CA ALA A 14 -11.03 -10.24 -6.84
C ALA A 14 -10.46 -10.86 -8.15
N VAL A 15 -11.15 -11.78 -8.79
CA VAL A 15 -10.75 -12.30 -10.13
C VAL A 15 -10.85 -11.23 -11.22
N ALA A 16 -11.69 -10.21 -11.06
CA ALA A 16 -11.64 -9.01 -11.92
C ALA A 16 -10.44 -8.10 -11.58
N ALA A 17 -9.84 -8.23 -10.39
CA ALA A 17 -8.62 -7.54 -9.93
C ALA A 17 -7.34 -8.39 -10.08
N ALA A 18 -7.42 -9.63 -10.56
CA ALA A 18 -6.32 -10.60 -10.66
C ALA A 18 -5.28 -10.31 -11.77
N PHE A 19 -5.11 -9.03 -12.15
CA PHE A 19 -3.95 -8.54 -12.87
C PHE A 19 -3.11 -7.62 -11.97
N ALA A 20 -2.92 -8.01 -10.71
CA ALA A 20 -2.21 -7.22 -9.73
C ALA A 20 -0.73 -7.60 -9.68
N SER A 21 0.14 -6.65 -9.91
CA SER A 21 1.48 -6.59 -9.38
C SER A 21 2.00 -5.15 -9.28
N THR A 22 2.44 -4.80 -8.13
CA THR A 22 3.29 -3.74 -7.57
C THR A 22 2.93 -2.25 -7.78
N ALA A 23 2.51 -1.61 -6.68
CA ALA A 23 2.50 -0.16 -6.52
C ALA A 23 3.43 0.23 -5.36
N HIS A 24 4.15 1.34 -5.49
CA HIS A 24 4.86 1.97 -4.39
C HIS A 24 4.21 3.31 -4.06
N ALA A 25 3.52 3.33 -2.93
CA ALA A 25 3.15 4.54 -2.21
C ALA A 25 4.07 4.67 -0.99
N ALA A 26 3.99 5.71 -0.16
CA ALA A 26 4.74 5.73 1.09
C ALA A 26 4.44 4.46 1.89
N GLY A 27 5.45 3.60 2.04
CA GLY A 27 5.25 2.23 2.47
C GLY A 27 4.43 1.42 1.45
N PHE A 28 3.30 0.86 1.88
CA PHE A 28 2.34 0.12 1.03
C PHE A 28 0.92 0.74 1.01
N MET A 29 0.79 2.02 1.43
CA MET A 29 -0.48 2.75 1.31
C MET A 29 -0.69 3.24 -0.12
N LEU A 30 -1.85 2.96 -0.69
CA LEU A 30 -2.28 3.41 -2.01
C LEU A 30 -3.12 4.68 -1.90
N THR A 31 -2.57 5.79 -2.38
CA THR A 31 -3.29 7.07 -2.49
C THR A 31 -4.26 7.06 -3.68
N GLU A 32 -4.14 6.11 -4.58
CA GLU A 32 -4.70 6.04 -5.93
C GLU A 32 -6.19 5.64 -5.96
N GLN A 33 -7.02 6.31 -5.14
CA GLN A 33 -8.45 6.03 -5.00
C GLN A 33 -9.35 6.96 -5.87
N SER A 34 -8.77 7.71 -6.80
CA SER A 34 -9.49 8.54 -7.77
C SER A 34 -8.57 8.90 -8.95
N ALA A 35 -9.03 8.65 -10.18
CA ALA A 35 -8.34 9.13 -11.37
C ALA A 35 -8.49 10.65 -11.54
N GLY A 36 -9.62 11.24 -11.13
CA GLY A 36 -9.83 12.69 -11.18
C GLY A 36 -8.91 13.45 -10.24
N ALA A 37 -8.77 12.99 -8.99
CA ALA A 37 -7.88 13.60 -8.00
C ALA A 37 -6.39 13.37 -8.36
N LEU A 38 -6.04 12.25 -9.00
CA LEU A 38 -4.69 11.96 -9.50
C LEU A 38 -4.16 13.11 -10.38
N GLY A 39 -5.01 13.69 -11.26
CA GLY A 39 -4.63 14.80 -12.14
C GLY A 39 -4.16 16.05 -11.40
N ARG A 40 -4.43 16.16 -10.09
CA ARG A 40 -3.97 17.24 -9.20
C ARG A 40 -2.99 16.76 -8.15
N ALA A 41 -2.40 15.57 -8.30
CA ALA A 41 -1.58 14.92 -7.26
C ALA A 41 -2.32 14.88 -5.90
N TYR A 42 -3.63 14.62 -5.92
CA TYR A 42 -4.55 14.55 -4.76
C TYR A 42 -4.71 15.86 -3.97
N ALA A 43 -4.30 17.01 -4.54
CA ALA A 43 -4.61 18.32 -3.96
C ALA A 43 -6.13 18.52 -3.92
N GLY A 44 -6.66 18.89 -2.74
CA GLY A 44 -8.08 19.13 -2.52
C GLY A 44 -8.93 17.86 -2.35
N ALA A 45 -8.34 16.65 -2.30
CA ALA A 45 -9.11 15.40 -2.24
C ALA A 45 -10.12 15.33 -1.08
N GLY A 46 -9.82 15.96 0.05
CA GLY A 46 -10.71 16.03 1.22
C GLY A 46 -11.82 17.07 1.14
N VAL A 47 -11.95 17.85 0.04
CA VAL A 47 -12.97 18.89 -0.16
C VAL A 47 -13.48 18.94 -1.61
N ASP A 48 -13.08 17.99 -2.43
CA ASP A 48 -13.49 17.92 -3.83
C ASP A 48 -14.98 17.57 -3.96
N GLY A 49 -15.66 18.22 -4.86
CA GLY A 49 -17.04 17.94 -5.25
C GLY A 49 -17.15 17.60 -6.74
N THR A 50 -16.02 17.44 -7.44
CA THR A 50 -16.02 17.13 -8.88
C THR A 50 -16.21 15.65 -9.14
N ASP A 51 -15.84 14.80 -8.17
CA ASP A 51 -16.03 13.35 -8.19
C ASP A 51 -16.54 12.81 -6.84
N LEU A 52 -16.76 11.50 -6.73
CA LEU A 52 -17.33 10.87 -5.54
C LEU A 52 -16.29 10.31 -4.56
N SER A 53 -14.99 10.46 -4.84
CA SER A 53 -13.91 9.90 -4.01
C SER A 53 -13.84 10.49 -2.60
N GLY A 54 -14.56 11.59 -2.35
CA GLY A 54 -14.79 12.09 -1.01
C GLY A 54 -15.38 11.05 -0.04
N VAL A 55 -16.14 10.06 -0.52
CA VAL A 55 -16.57 8.91 0.29
C VAL A 55 -15.36 8.27 1.01
N TYR A 56 -14.21 8.15 0.34
CA TYR A 56 -12.98 7.62 0.92
C TYR A 56 -12.18 8.68 1.69
N TYR A 57 -11.94 9.88 1.06
CA TYR A 57 -11.02 10.86 1.63
C TYR A 57 -11.65 11.70 2.75
N ASN A 58 -12.91 12.11 2.60
CA ASN A 58 -13.65 12.89 3.61
C ASN A 58 -15.16 12.73 3.37
N PRO A 59 -15.86 11.88 4.10
CA PRO A 59 -17.28 11.59 3.86
C PRO A 59 -18.20 12.82 3.99
N ALA A 60 -17.75 13.88 4.66
CA ALA A 60 -18.52 15.13 4.75
C ALA A 60 -18.77 15.82 3.39
N THR A 61 -17.96 15.50 2.35
CA THR A 61 -18.10 16.06 1.00
C THR A 61 -19.29 15.49 0.23
N MET A 62 -19.87 14.37 0.68
CA MET A 62 -21.05 13.78 0.04
C MET A 62 -22.22 14.75 -0.09
N VAL A 63 -22.32 15.75 0.81
CA VAL A 63 -23.38 16.79 0.74
C VAL A 63 -23.28 17.69 -0.50
N LEU A 64 -22.17 17.65 -1.23
CA LEU A 64 -21.98 18.36 -2.49
C LEU A 64 -22.69 17.70 -3.68
N HIS A 65 -23.15 16.44 -3.51
CA HIS A 65 -23.77 15.65 -4.56
C HIS A 65 -25.28 15.56 -4.33
N LYS A 66 -26.07 16.03 -5.30
CA LYS A 66 -27.53 15.95 -5.29
C LYS A 66 -28.00 14.64 -5.94
N GLY A 67 -29.10 14.10 -5.44
CA GLY A 67 -29.71 12.89 -6.00
C GLY A 67 -28.86 11.64 -5.77
N THR A 68 -28.72 10.82 -6.79
CA THR A 68 -27.91 9.60 -6.80
C THR A 68 -26.79 9.73 -7.82
N ALA A 69 -25.58 9.36 -7.44
CA ALA A 69 -24.45 9.33 -8.36
C ALA A 69 -23.62 8.06 -8.14
N ILE A 70 -23.03 7.56 -9.22
CA ILE A 70 -22.13 6.40 -9.23
C ILE A 70 -20.84 6.81 -9.93
N GLN A 71 -19.71 6.34 -9.38
CA GLN A 71 -18.38 6.48 -9.97
C GLN A 71 -17.71 5.13 -10.03
N MET A 72 -17.03 4.85 -11.13
CA MET A 72 -16.16 3.69 -11.30
C MET A 72 -14.90 4.11 -12.05
N GLY A 73 -13.77 3.55 -11.66
CA GLY A 73 -12.50 3.82 -12.31
C GLY A 73 -11.38 2.92 -11.83
N PHE A 74 -10.21 3.16 -12.37
CA PHE A 74 -8.98 2.53 -11.93
C PHE A 74 -7.79 3.47 -12.16
N VAL A 75 -6.71 3.23 -11.42
CA VAL A 75 -5.40 3.82 -11.67
C VAL A 75 -4.43 2.67 -11.96
N GLY A 76 -3.89 2.65 -13.17
CA GLY A 76 -2.80 1.76 -13.55
C GLY A 76 -1.48 2.32 -13.07
N ILE A 77 -0.62 1.48 -12.46
CA ILE A 77 0.69 1.85 -11.94
C ILE A 77 1.74 0.98 -12.62
N GLY A 78 2.72 1.59 -13.26
CA GLY A 78 3.90 0.96 -13.81
C GLY A 78 5.15 1.38 -13.06
N LEU A 79 5.91 0.42 -12.53
CA LEU A 79 7.14 0.69 -11.80
C LEU A 79 8.37 0.66 -12.69
N ASN A 80 9.37 1.40 -12.28
CA ASN A 80 10.71 1.37 -12.85
C ASN A 80 11.73 1.28 -11.70
N LEU A 81 12.01 0.03 -11.30
CA LEU A 81 12.98 -0.33 -10.27
C LEU A 81 14.27 -0.79 -10.94
N ASP A 82 15.40 -0.29 -10.47
CA ASP A 82 16.72 -0.67 -10.97
C ASP A 82 17.70 -0.74 -9.79
N TYR A 83 17.99 -1.96 -9.35
CA TYR A 83 18.93 -2.26 -8.26
C TYR A 83 20.32 -2.56 -8.78
N VAL A 84 21.33 -2.12 -8.06
CA VAL A 84 22.75 -2.44 -8.28
C VAL A 84 23.39 -2.81 -6.96
N GLY A 85 23.96 -4.01 -6.90
CA GLY A 85 24.82 -4.48 -5.82
C GLY A 85 26.20 -3.82 -5.81
N GLU A 86 26.87 -3.80 -4.67
CA GLU A 86 28.25 -3.29 -4.56
C GLU A 86 29.25 -4.15 -5.34
N ASP A 87 28.92 -5.40 -5.61
CA ASP A 87 29.67 -6.33 -6.48
C ASP A 87 29.43 -6.10 -7.98
N GLY A 88 28.56 -5.14 -8.33
CA GLY A 88 28.16 -4.81 -9.70
C GLY A 88 27.04 -5.69 -10.26
N THR A 89 26.48 -6.63 -9.49
CA THR A 89 25.27 -7.34 -9.90
C THR A 89 24.11 -6.38 -10.10
N THR A 90 23.21 -6.69 -11.01
CA THR A 90 22.01 -5.87 -11.27
C THR A 90 20.78 -6.74 -11.18
N ALA A 91 19.74 -6.25 -10.52
CA ALA A 91 18.43 -6.84 -10.51
C ALA A 91 17.38 -5.79 -10.89
N ASN A 92 16.62 -6.09 -11.92
CA ASN A 92 15.41 -5.36 -12.24
C ASN A 92 14.28 -6.18 -11.64
N GLY A 93 13.55 -5.62 -10.66
CA GLY A 93 12.32 -6.26 -10.20
C GLY A 93 11.46 -6.59 -11.42
N ARG A 94 10.74 -7.70 -11.39
CA ARG A 94 9.78 -8.02 -12.45
C ARG A 94 8.72 -6.93 -12.46
N ASN A 95 8.99 -5.87 -13.26
CA ASN A 95 8.18 -4.66 -13.35
C ASN A 95 6.81 -5.01 -13.98
N LYS A 96 5.87 -5.50 -13.18
CA LYS A 96 4.51 -5.78 -13.61
C LYS A 96 3.67 -4.50 -13.39
N SER A 97 2.84 -4.11 -14.36
CA SER A 97 1.88 -3.01 -14.19
C SER A 97 0.69 -3.46 -13.36
N GLN A 98 0.20 -2.59 -12.48
CA GLN A 98 -0.99 -2.84 -11.65
C GLN A 98 -2.15 -1.96 -12.03
N ALA A 99 -3.37 -2.43 -11.73
CA ALA A 99 -4.56 -1.61 -11.78
C ALA A 99 -5.22 -1.58 -10.40
N ILE A 100 -5.38 -0.39 -9.84
CA ILE A 100 -6.04 -0.12 -8.57
C ILE A 100 -7.48 0.31 -8.86
N PRO A 101 -8.46 -0.59 -8.76
CA PRO A 101 -9.85 -0.26 -8.99
C PRO A 101 -10.42 0.56 -7.84
N HIS A 102 -11.35 1.45 -8.16
CA HIS A 102 -12.14 2.17 -7.18
C HIS A 102 -13.56 2.36 -7.68
N GLY A 103 -14.52 2.38 -6.75
CA GLY A 103 -15.93 2.58 -7.05
C GLY A 103 -16.66 3.25 -5.90
N TYR A 104 -17.61 4.10 -6.23
CA TYR A 104 -18.38 4.87 -5.25
C TYR A 104 -19.82 5.00 -5.67
N ILE A 105 -20.71 4.95 -4.68
CA ILE A 105 -22.11 5.32 -4.82
C ILE A 105 -22.40 6.37 -3.76
N VAL A 106 -23.05 7.47 -4.13
CA VAL A 106 -23.55 8.48 -3.21
C VAL A 106 -25.04 8.67 -3.50
N HIS A 107 -25.86 8.65 -2.45
CA HIS A 107 -27.30 8.85 -2.52
C HIS A 107 -27.74 9.90 -1.50
N GLN A 108 -28.42 10.95 -1.96
CA GLN A 108 -29.07 11.94 -1.10
C GLN A 108 -30.39 11.37 -0.59
N ILE A 109 -30.44 11.02 0.72
CA ILE A 109 -31.66 10.50 1.34
C ILE A 109 -32.69 11.64 1.53
N ASN A 110 -32.21 12.82 1.94
CA ASN A 110 -33.00 14.05 2.07
C ASN A 110 -32.06 15.27 2.09
N ASP A 111 -32.57 16.46 2.31
CA ASP A 111 -31.80 17.72 2.27
C ASP A 111 -30.70 17.83 3.34
N LYS A 112 -30.67 16.92 4.32
CA LYS A 112 -29.74 16.94 5.44
C LYS A 112 -28.88 15.68 5.56
N VAL A 113 -29.23 14.57 4.89
CA VAL A 113 -28.61 13.26 5.09
C VAL A 113 -28.27 12.61 3.77
N TRP A 114 -27.05 12.12 3.66
CA TRP A 114 -26.51 11.34 2.52
C TRP A 114 -26.00 10.00 3.02
N PHE A 115 -26.16 8.99 2.17
CA PHE A 115 -25.50 7.70 2.29
C PHE A 115 -24.50 7.55 1.17
N GLY A 116 -23.33 6.98 1.47
CA GLY A 116 -22.30 6.63 0.51
C GLY A 116 -21.74 5.25 0.74
N LEU A 117 -21.30 4.59 -0.31
CA LEU A 117 -20.59 3.33 -0.27
C LEU A 117 -19.35 3.44 -1.15
N GLY A 118 -18.18 3.21 -0.54
CA GLY A 118 -16.90 3.11 -1.23
C GLY A 118 -16.45 1.66 -1.36
N MET A 119 -15.87 1.33 -2.50
CA MET A 119 -15.12 0.10 -2.76
C MET A 119 -13.73 0.50 -3.25
N THR A 120 -12.70 0.22 -2.46
CA THR A 120 -11.35 0.74 -2.66
C THR A 120 -10.28 -0.29 -2.34
N VAL A 121 -9.05 -0.03 -2.77
CA VAL A 121 -7.84 -0.81 -2.45
C VAL A 121 -6.86 0.12 -1.73
N PRO A 122 -7.02 0.37 -0.42
CA PRO A 122 -6.28 1.40 0.29
C PRO A 122 -4.82 1.04 0.57
N PHE A 123 -4.48 -0.25 0.58
CA PHE A 123 -3.11 -0.73 0.76
C PHE A 123 -2.83 -1.84 -0.24
N GLY A 124 -1.65 -1.79 -0.81
CA GLY A 124 -1.20 -2.79 -1.77
C GLY A 124 0.28 -2.63 -2.06
N MET A 125 0.92 -3.76 -2.28
CA MET A 125 2.31 -3.85 -2.67
C MET A 125 2.52 -5.16 -3.41
N GLY A 126 3.48 -5.18 -4.30
CA GLY A 126 3.96 -6.41 -4.88
C GLY A 126 5.32 -6.16 -5.50
N THR A 127 6.34 -6.79 -4.98
CA THR A 127 7.68 -6.86 -5.52
C THR A 127 8.01 -8.31 -5.80
N GLU A 128 8.68 -8.58 -6.90
CA GLU A 128 9.13 -9.92 -7.24
C GLU A 128 10.49 -9.81 -7.94
N TYR A 129 11.44 -10.60 -7.49
CA TYR A 129 12.74 -10.81 -8.09
C TYR A 129 12.87 -12.26 -8.56
N ASP A 130 13.95 -12.59 -9.26
CA ASP A 130 14.27 -13.98 -9.56
C ASP A 130 14.67 -14.71 -8.27
N ASP A 131 14.37 -16.02 -8.16
CA ASP A 131 14.55 -16.79 -6.91
C ASP A 131 16.00 -16.80 -6.38
N ASP A 132 17.00 -16.72 -7.27
CA ASP A 132 18.43 -16.73 -6.94
C ASP A 132 19.11 -15.38 -7.22
N TRP A 133 18.40 -14.26 -7.06
CA TRP A 133 19.03 -12.97 -7.25
C TRP A 133 19.98 -12.61 -6.10
N ALA A 134 20.99 -11.78 -6.35
CA ALA A 134 22.08 -11.48 -5.40
C ALA A 134 21.66 -10.81 -4.06
N GLY A 135 20.39 -10.48 -3.89
CA GLY A 135 19.82 -9.89 -2.66
C GLY A 135 18.63 -10.68 -2.13
N ASP A 136 18.56 -11.99 -2.37
CA ASP A 136 17.43 -12.85 -1.95
C ASP A 136 17.25 -12.92 -0.42
N GLU A 137 18.30 -12.64 0.36
CA GLU A 137 18.24 -12.45 1.82
C GLU A 137 17.42 -11.21 2.24
N HIS A 138 17.28 -10.20 1.34
CA HIS A 138 16.41 -9.03 1.54
C HIS A 138 14.97 -9.26 1.07
N GLY A 139 14.66 -10.44 0.57
CA GLY A 139 13.38 -10.91 0.08
C GLY A 139 13.39 -11.26 -1.40
N ILE A 140 12.58 -12.24 -1.75
CA ILE A 140 12.38 -12.73 -3.11
C ILE A 140 11.12 -12.12 -3.68
N SER A 141 10.00 -12.22 -2.95
CA SER A 141 8.75 -11.58 -3.30
C SER A 141 7.97 -11.12 -2.08
N ALA A 142 7.19 -10.09 -2.24
CA ALA A 142 6.18 -9.68 -1.28
C ALA A 142 4.97 -9.14 -2.02
N THR A 143 3.79 -9.66 -1.71
CA THR A 143 2.52 -9.17 -2.21
C THR A 143 1.62 -8.87 -1.03
N ILE A 144 1.09 -7.66 -0.96
CA ILE A 144 0.04 -7.25 -0.02
C ILE A 144 -1.08 -6.67 -0.86
N LEU A 145 -2.29 -7.12 -0.60
CA LEU A 145 -3.49 -6.59 -1.24
C LEU A 145 -4.58 -6.42 -0.19
N THR A 146 -5.17 -5.23 -0.14
CA THR A 146 -6.37 -5.01 0.67
C THR A 146 -7.55 -4.65 -0.21
N PHE A 147 -8.74 -5.00 0.26
CA PHE A 147 -9.99 -4.58 -0.33
C PHE A 147 -10.89 -4.01 0.77
N ASP A 148 -11.32 -2.76 0.63
CA ASP A 148 -12.11 -2.05 1.65
C ASP A 148 -13.52 -1.77 1.13
N LEU A 149 -14.53 -2.23 1.86
CA LEU A 149 -15.92 -1.84 1.71
C LEU A 149 -16.24 -0.82 2.80
N ASN A 150 -16.57 0.41 2.39
CA ASN A 150 -16.67 1.57 3.28
C ASN A 150 -18.04 2.26 3.18
N PRO A 151 -19.08 1.78 3.91
CA PRO A 151 -20.33 2.51 4.08
C PRO A 151 -20.15 3.78 4.94
N ASN A 152 -20.75 4.87 4.48
CA ASN A 152 -20.65 6.20 5.09
C ASN A 152 -21.99 6.90 5.19
N PHE A 153 -22.14 7.78 6.19
CA PHE A 153 -23.20 8.75 6.27
C PHE A 153 -22.64 10.16 6.38
N ALA A 154 -23.26 11.12 5.71
CA ALA A 154 -22.95 12.54 5.86
C ALA A 154 -24.20 13.32 6.28
N PHE A 155 -23.96 14.36 7.08
CA PHE A 155 -24.98 15.21 7.65
C PHE A 155 -24.66 16.68 7.35
N LYS A 156 -25.57 17.36 6.66
CA LYS A 156 -25.53 18.82 6.44
C LYS A 156 -26.10 19.51 7.67
N LEU A 157 -25.23 20.04 8.54
CA LEU A 157 -25.62 20.72 9.77
C LEU A 157 -26.07 22.16 9.51
N SER A 158 -25.51 22.80 8.50
CA SER A 158 -25.92 24.12 7.97
C SER A 158 -25.52 24.22 6.50
N GLU A 159 -25.87 25.35 5.84
CA GLU A 159 -25.43 25.60 4.46
C GLU A 159 -23.88 25.68 4.32
N LYS A 160 -23.18 25.92 5.41
CA LYS A 160 -21.74 26.11 5.43
C LYS A 160 -20.97 24.98 6.10
N PHE A 161 -21.66 24.05 6.77
CA PHE A 161 -20.96 23.04 7.58
C PHE A 161 -21.61 21.67 7.48
N SER A 162 -20.77 20.65 7.21
CA SER A 162 -21.16 19.25 7.16
C SER A 162 -20.17 18.38 7.90
N VAL A 163 -20.66 17.21 8.34
CA VAL A 163 -19.86 16.14 8.96
C VAL A 163 -20.20 14.82 8.31
N GLY A 164 -19.27 13.90 8.34
CA GLY A 164 -19.47 12.55 7.83
C GLY A 164 -18.77 11.51 8.70
N VAL A 165 -19.34 10.32 8.75
CA VAL A 165 -18.80 9.16 9.48
C VAL A 165 -18.94 7.91 8.65
N GLY A 166 -18.01 6.98 8.77
CA GLY A 166 -18.06 5.72 8.07
C GLY A 166 -17.40 4.58 8.83
N ALA A 167 -17.70 3.37 8.39
CA ALA A 167 -17.05 2.15 8.85
C ALA A 167 -16.31 1.50 7.68
N SER A 168 -15.18 0.86 7.95
CA SER A 168 -14.41 0.07 6.99
C SER A 168 -14.53 -1.41 7.34
N ILE A 169 -14.81 -2.23 6.35
CA ILE A 169 -14.69 -3.69 6.39
C ILE A 169 -13.59 -4.03 5.41
N GLN A 170 -12.41 -4.35 5.92
CA GLN A 170 -11.23 -4.54 5.09
C GLN A 170 -10.80 -6.00 5.08
N TYR A 171 -10.76 -6.59 3.90
CA TYR A 171 -10.06 -7.84 3.63
C TYR A 171 -8.60 -7.52 3.31
N ALA A 172 -7.67 -8.29 3.87
CA ALA A 172 -6.26 -8.24 3.52
C ALA A 172 -5.74 -9.63 3.19
N SER A 173 -4.87 -9.72 2.20
CA SER A 173 -4.10 -10.91 1.87
C SER A 173 -2.64 -10.51 1.72
N ALA A 174 -1.74 -11.34 2.22
CA ALA A 174 -0.30 -11.16 2.16
C ALA A 174 0.37 -12.46 1.76
N ASP A 175 1.25 -12.37 0.77
CA ASP A 175 2.19 -13.41 0.36
C ASP A 175 3.61 -12.86 0.49
N LEU A 176 4.47 -13.56 1.22
CA LEU A 176 5.84 -13.15 1.46
C LEU A 176 6.78 -14.34 1.29
N LYS A 177 7.79 -14.21 0.44
CA LYS A 177 8.82 -15.19 0.17
C LYS A 177 10.19 -14.58 0.40
N ILE A 178 10.96 -15.17 1.30
CA ILE A 178 12.29 -14.71 1.67
C ILE A 178 13.25 -15.88 1.81
N ARG A 179 14.55 -15.65 1.56
CA ARG A 179 15.63 -16.54 1.97
C ARG A 179 16.23 -16.00 3.27
N LYS A 180 16.17 -16.80 4.34
CA LYS A 180 16.65 -16.41 5.65
C LYS A 180 18.00 -17.02 5.92
N ASN A 181 19.00 -16.20 6.21
CA ASN A 181 20.29 -16.65 6.68
C ASN A 181 20.17 -17.17 8.13
N ILE A 182 20.60 -18.39 8.36
CA ILE A 182 20.58 -19.07 9.66
C ILE A 182 21.98 -19.58 10.06
N THR A 183 23.04 -19.03 9.47
CA THR A 183 24.42 -19.51 9.65
C THR A 183 24.85 -19.55 11.12
N GLU A 184 24.60 -18.45 11.88
CA GLU A 184 24.99 -18.40 13.30
C GLU A 184 24.23 -19.40 14.18
N GLN A 185 22.95 -19.63 13.89
CA GLN A 185 22.11 -20.61 14.58
C GLN A 185 22.63 -22.02 14.31
N VAL A 186 22.96 -22.32 13.05
CA VAL A 186 23.50 -23.61 12.64
C VAL A 186 24.90 -23.85 13.22
N GLN A 187 25.78 -22.85 13.16
CA GLN A 187 27.11 -22.91 13.79
C GLN A 187 27.02 -23.25 15.29
N THR A 188 26.11 -22.54 15.99
CA THR A 188 25.88 -22.76 17.42
C THR A 188 25.38 -24.18 17.71
N ALA A 189 24.40 -24.64 16.94
CA ALA A 189 23.85 -26.01 17.09
C ALA A 189 24.89 -27.08 16.84
N VAL A 190 25.68 -26.95 15.77
CA VAL A 190 26.74 -27.91 15.42
C VAL A 190 27.87 -27.89 16.45
N ASN A 191 28.29 -26.73 16.95
CA ASN A 191 29.29 -26.61 18.01
C ASN A 191 28.80 -27.23 19.34
N GLY A 192 27.48 -27.25 19.58
CA GLY A 192 26.89 -27.97 20.72
C GLY A 192 27.01 -29.49 20.62
N ILE A 193 27.04 -30.02 19.41
CA ILE A 193 27.23 -31.48 19.15
C ILE A 193 28.73 -31.82 19.13
N GLN A 194 29.51 -31.08 18.36
CA GLN A 194 30.96 -31.28 18.19
C GLN A 194 31.66 -29.90 18.28
N PRO A 195 32.32 -29.59 19.41
CA PRO A 195 33.02 -28.32 19.60
C PRO A 195 34.00 -28.01 18.47
N GLY A 196 33.89 -26.83 17.87
CA GLY A 196 34.73 -26.34 16.78
C GLY A 196 34.28 -26.79 15.37
N ALA A 197 33.36 -27.74 15.25
CA ALA A 197 32.88 -28.17 13.93
C ALA A 197 31.96 -27.11 13.26
N GLY A 198 31.20 -26.37 14.02
CA GLY A 198 30.35 -25.29 13.52
C GLY A 198 31.15 -24.15 12.87
N ASP A 199 32.39 -23.92 13.32
CA ASP A 199 33.25 -22.84 12.78
C ASP A 199 33.65 -23.09 11.30
N ALA A 200 33.49 -24.31 10.81
CA ALA A 200 33.72 -24.65 9.41
C ALA A 200 32.53 -24.30 8.49
N ILE A 201 31.36 -24.01 9.05
CA ILE A 201 30.18 -23.66 8.28
C ILE A 201 30.31 -22.19 7.86
N THR A 202 30.31 -21.94 6.56
CA THR A 202 30.47 -20.60 5.99
C THR A 202 29.17 -19.96 5.63
N ASP A 203 28.13 -20.76 5.33
CA ASP A 203 26.80 -20.31 4.99
C ASP A 203 25.74 -21.36 5.34
N ALA A 204 24.59 -20.93 5.83
CA ALA A 204 23.39 -21.74 5.97
C ALA A 204 22.15 -20.89 5.80
N SER A 205 21.20 -21.35 4.99
CA SER A 205 19.97 -20.64 4.72
C SER A 205 18.76 -21.56 4.56
N VAL A 206 17.57 -21.02 4.77
CA VAL A 206 16.27 -21.65 4.49
C VAL A 206 15.42 -20.70 3.68
N ARG A 207 14.51 -21.23 2.85
CA ARG A 207 13.45 -20.45 2.21
C ARG A 207 12.21 -20.49 3.10
N SER A 208 11.59 -19.34 3.30
CA SER A 208 10.33 -19.20 4.02
C SER A 208 9.30 -18.54 3.11
N GLU A 209 8.12 -19.13 3.02
CA GLU A 209 6.98 -18.63 2.24
C GLU A 209 5.73 -18.66 3.12
N ILE A 210 5.08 -17.52 3.29
CA ILE A 210 3.82 -17.38 4.03
C ILE A 210 2.75 -16.80 3.11
N ASP A 211 1.58 -17.45 3.09
CA ASP A 211 0.35 -16.96 2.46
C ASP A 211 -0.73 -16.89 3.53
N ALA A 212 -1.19 -15.68 3.85
CA ALA A 212 -2.14 -15.46 4.93
C ALA A 212 -3.16 -14.39 4.59
N ASP A 213 -4.39 -14.54 5.11
CA ASP A 213 -5.48 -13.60 4.90
C ASP A 213 -6.25 -13.27 6.18
N SER A 214 -6.92 -12.10 6.19
CA SER A 214 -7.75 -11.68 7.31
C SER A 214 -8.85 -10.72 6.89
N ILE A 215 -9.86 -10.55 7.78
CA ILE A 215 -10.86 -9.48 7.70
C ILE A 215 -10.81 -8.70 8.99
N ALA A 216 -10.66 -7.38 8.88
CA ALA A 216 -10.59 -6.48 10.01
C ALA A 216 -11.48 -5.24 9.81
N TRP A 217 -11.67 -4.45 10.87
CA TRP A 217 -12.59 -3.33 10.90
C TRP A 217 -11.89 -2.03 11.25
N GLY A 218 -12.38 -0.96 10.64
CA GLY A 218 -11.94 0.39 10.92
C GLY A 218 -13.10 1.38 10.87
N TRP A 219 -12.78 2.65 11.04
CA TRP A 219 -13.73 3.74 10.95
C TRP A 219 -13.08 5.00 10.38
N ASN A 220 -13.91 5.91 9.89
CA ASN A 220 -13.46 7.21 9.41
C ASN A 220 -14.47 8.30 9.75
N VAL A 221 -13.95 9.52 9.89
CA VAL A 221 -14.74 10.71 10.18
C VAL A 221 -14.20 11.88 9.37
N GLY A 222 -15.08 12.81 9.02
CA GLY A 222 -14.70 14.01 8.33
C GLY A 222 -15.61 15.19 8.61
N MET A 223 -15.07 16.38 8.36
CA MET A 223 -15.77 17.65 8.46
C MET A 223 -15.43 18.49 7.24
N MET A 224 -16.40 19.29 6.79
CA MET A 224 -16.20 20.28 5.74
C MET A 224 -16.87 21.59 6.14
N TRP A 225 -16.16 22.67 5.93
CA TRP A 225 -16.62 24.03 6.19
C TRP A 225 -16.43 24.92 4.96
N SER A 226 -17.50 25.60 4.54
CA SER A 226 -17.51 26.56 3.43
C SER A 226 -17.74 27.97 4.00
N PRO A 227 -16.69 28.67 4.49
CA PRO A 227 -16.84 30.02 5.06
C PRO A 227 -17.33 31.01 4.02
N LEU A 228 -16.92 30.83 2.76
CA LEU A 228 -17.33 31.61 1.58
C LEU A 228 -17.93 30.64 0.54
N GLU A 229 -18.67 31.16 -0.40
CA GLU A 229 -19.27 30.36 -1.48
C GLU A 229 -18.22 29.70 -2.39
N ASN A 230 -17.06 30.34 -2.52
CA ASN A 230 -15.96 29.91 -3.36
C ASN A 230 -14.77 29.31 -2.57
N LEU A 231 -14.92 29.05 -1.25
CA LEU A 231 -13.86 28.49 -0.42
C LEU A 231 -14.38 27.33 0.43
N ARG A 232 -13.76 26.15 0.30
CA ARG A 232 -14.03 24.96 1.09
C ARG A 232 -12.78 24.54 1.84
N LEU A 233 -12.96 24.23 3.11
CA LEU A 233 -11.93 23.69 4.01
C LEU A 233 -12.44 22.36 4.55
N GLY A 234 -11.58 21.34 4.62
CA GLY A 234 -11.94 20.02 5.13
C GLY A 234 -10.86 19.42 5.96
N VAL A 235 -11.27 18.66 6.96
CA VAL A 235 -10.41 17.79 7.75
C VAL A 235 -11.03 16.41 7.86
N SER A 236 -10.22 15.37 7.82
CA SER A 236 -10.67 13.99 7.94
C SER A 236 -9.64 13.14 8.65
N TYR A 237 -10.11 12.04 9.22
CA TYR A 237 -9.30 11.03 9.88
C TYR A 237 -9.84 9.65 9.55
N ARG A 238 -8.95 8.71 9.27
CA ARG A 238 -9.24 7.28 9.14
C ARG A 238 -8.41 6.52 10.16
N SER A 239 -9.07 5.61 10.89
CA SER A 239 -8.42 4.80 11.92
C SER A 239 -7.43 3.81 11.32
N LYS A 240 -6.44 3.41 12.11
CA LYS A 240 -5.66 2.21 11.81
C LYS A 240 -6.53 0.96 11.83
N ILE A 241 -6.12 -0.05 11.07
CA ILE A 241 -6.76 -1.36 11.01
C ILE A 241 -5.68 -2.41 11.24
N THR A 242 -5.80 -3.20 12.31
CA THR A 242 -4.87 -4.29 12.58
C THR A 242 -5.45 -5.58 12.03
N HIS A 243 -4.69 -6.25 11.20
CA HIS A 243 -4.98 -7.53 10.60
C HIS A 243 -4.19 -8.61 11.31
N ASP A 244 -4.89 -9.50 11.98
CA ASP A 244 -4.35 -10.76 12.47
C ASP A 244 -4.63 -11.81 11.38
N ALA A 245 -3.65 -12.01 10.50
CA ALA A 245 -3.76 -12.88 9.35
C ALA A 245 -3.33 -14.30 9.71
N GLU A 246 -4.09 -15.29 9.24
CA GLU A 246 -3.82 -16.71 9.41
C GLU A 246 -3.79 -17.39 8.04
N GLY A 247 -2.93 -18.41 7.88
CA GLY A 247 -2.81 -19.12 6.62
C GLY A 247 -1.75 -20.20 6.65
N ASP A 248 -1.07 -20.41 5.54
CA ASP A 248 -0.06 -21.44 5.36
C ASP A 248 1.35 -20.85 5.44
N LEU A 249 2.24 -21.47 6.17
CA LEU A 249 3.66 -21.16 6.22
C LEU A 249 4.47 -22.40 5.84
N SER A 250 5.34 -22.28 4.84
CA SER A 250 6.31 -23.30 4.47
C SER A 250 7.73 -22.81 4.74
N ILE A 251 8.55 -23.63 5.38
CA ILE A 251 9.99 -23.41 5.52
C ILE A 251 10.70 -24.59 4.90
N ASP A 252 11.38 -24.37 3.79
CA ASP A 252 11.99 -25.40 2.97
C ASP A 252 13.37 -24.99 2.43
N GLU A 253 13.89 -25.74 1.46
CA GLU A 253 15.16 -25.47 0.76
C GLU A 253 16.34 -25.15 1.70
N LEU A 254 16.53 -26.01 2.72
CA LEU A 254 17.71 -25.90 3.58
C LEU A 254 19.01 -26.07 2.78
N SER A 255 19.85 -25.05 2.79
CA SER A 255 21.20 -25.07 2.25
C SER A 255 22.21 -24.93 3.38
N VAL A 256 23.30 -25.71 3.35
CA VAL A 256 24.40 -25.60 4.30
C VAL A 256 25.71 -25.76 3.56
N THR A 257 26.66 -24.85 3.80
CA THR A 257 27.99 -24.88 3.16
C THR A 257 29.10 -24.89 4.22
N PRO A 258 29.97 -25.93 4.26
CA PRO A 258 29.88 -27.17 3.48
C PRO A 258 28.73 -28.06 3.95
N GLY A 259 28.10 -28.79 3.03
CA GLY A 259 26.98 -29.70 3.34
C GLY A 259 27.37 -30.90 4.20
N SER A 260 28.67 -31.16 4.34
CA SER A 260 29.22 -32.24 5.20
C SER A 260 30.56 -31.87 5.79
N ILE A 261 30.85 -32.40 7.00
CA ILE A 261 32.17 -32.34 7.66
C ILE A 261 32.59 -33.74 8.00
N GLY A 262 33.60 -34.26 7.29
CA GLY A 262 34.00 -35.65 7.39
C GLY A 262 32.85 -36.61 7.02
N PRO A 263 32.50 -37.58 7.89
CA PRO A 263 31.37 -38.48 7.64
C PRO A 263 29.98 -37.88 8.00
N LEU A 264 29.92 -36.66 8.53
CA LEU A 264 28.69 -36.03 8.99
C LEU A 264 28.02 -35.27 7.84
N ASP A 265 26.81 -35.67 7.49
CA ASP A 265 25.91 -34.91 6.61
C ASP A 265 25.22 -33.83 7.43
N LEU A 266 25.68 -32.58 7.30
CA LEU A 266 25.16 -31.45 8.08
C LEU A 266 23.77 -31.09 7.62
N THR A 267 23.49 -31.15 6.33
CA THR A 267 22.17 -30.82 5.79
C THR A 267 21.10 -31.74 6.38
N GLN A 268 21.38 -33.05 6.43
CA GLN A 268 20.46 -34.02 7.02
C GLN A 268 20.29 -33.82 8.53
N ILE A 269 21.41 -33.63 9.26
CA ILE A 269 21.37 -33.45 10.73
C ILE A 269 20.59 -32.22 11.11
N ILE A 270 20.85 -31.08 10.44
CA ILE A 270 20.19 -29.80 10.71
C ILE A 270 18.75 -29.88 10.30
N GLY A 271 18.41 -30.39 9.11
CA GLY A 271 17.06 -30.56 8.64
C GLY A 271 16.21 -31.41 9.60
N THR A 272 16.75 -32.52 10.10
CA THR A 272 16.08 -33.35 11.10
C THR A 272 15.83 -32.57 12.40
N ASN A 273 16.83 -31.85 12.90
CA ASN A 273 16.71 -31.05 14.12
C ASN A 273 15.68 -29.93 13.98
N LEU A 274 15.68 -29.20 12.86
CA LEU A 274 14.72 -28.16 12.59
C LEU A 274 13.28 -28.71 12.50
N THR A 275 13.10 -29.88 11.85
CA THR A 275 11.79 -30.54 11.74
C THR A 275 11.29 -31.02 13.11
N GLU A 276 12.14 -31.65 13.94
CA GLU A 276 11.78 -32.09 15.28
C GLU A 276 11.39 -30.93 16.21
N ASN A 277 11.93 -29.73 15.97
CA ASN A 277 11.60 -28.52 16.73
C ASN A 277 10.41 -27.74 16.13
N GLY A 278 9.83 -28.19 15.01
CA GLY A 278 8.73 -27.52 14.32
C GLY A 278 9.15 -26.18 13.70
N LEU A 279 10.35 -26.13 13.13
CA LEU A 279 10.94 -24.97 12.47
C LEU A 279 11.27 -25.23 10.99
N TYR A 280 10.80 -26.34 10.43
CA TYR A 280 11.00 -26.76 9.04
C TYR A 280 9.86 -27.62 8.55
N GLY A 281 9.40 -27.38 7.31
CA GLY A 281 8.24 -28.02 6.70
C GLY A 281 7.03 -27.11 6.69
N ASP A 282 5.88 -27.69 6.40
CA ASP A 282 4.61 -26.99 6.35
C ASP A 282 4.00 -26.85 7.75
N MET A 283 3.49 -25.66 8.06
CA MET A 283 2.89 -25.33 9.35
C MET A 283 1.79 -24.28 9.17
N THR A 284 0.93 -24.12 10.18
CA THR A 284 -0.03 -23.01 10.18
C THR A 284 0.71 -21.70 10.44
N GLY A 285 0.64 -20.79 9.48
CA GLY A 285 1.24 -19.48 9.57
C GLY A 285 0.30 -18.44 10.18
N ALA A 286 0.86 -17.50 10.94
CA ALA A 286 0.15 -16.31 11.40
C ALA A 286 1.04 -15.08 11.29
N ALA A 287 0.45 -13.94 10.93
CA ALA A 287 1.15 -12.67 10.88
C ALA A 287 0.23 -11.52 11.29
N THR A 288 0.74 -10.59 12.12
CA THR A 288 0.01 -9.38 12.47
C THR A 288 0.57 -8.19 11.70
N VAL A 289 -0.30 -7.52 10.92
CA VAL A 289 0.04 -6.34 10.13
C VAL A 289 -0.92 -5.21 10.46
N THR A 290 -0.39 -4.03 10.77
CA THR A 290 -1.21 -2.84 11.03
C THR A 290 -1.15 -1.89 9.83
N ALA A 291 -2.29 -1.72 9.17
CA ALA A 291 -2.53 -0.65 8.21
C ALA A 291 -2.65 0.68 8.98
N PRO A 292 -1.82 1.71 8.71
CA PRO A 292 -1.72 2.91 9.53
C PRO A 292 -2.96 3.79 9.48
N ALA A 293 -3.19 4.53 10.55
CA ALA A 293 -4.12 5.64 10.54
C ALA A 293 -3.59 6.80 9.69
N TRP A 294 -4.48 7.68 9.23
CA TRP A 294 -4.07 8.93 8.61
C TRP A 294 -5.04 10.07 8.92
N ALA A 295 -4.52 11.28 8.91
CA ALA A 295 -5.27 12.51 9.02
C ALA A 295 -4.96 13.41 7.83
N MET A 296 -5.98 14.09 7.31
CA MET A 296 -5.88 14.95 6.13
C MET A 296 -6.53 16.30 6.40
N ALA A 297 -5.89 17.38 5.94
CA ALA A 297 -6.46 18.71 5.84
C ALA A 297 -6.39 19.16 4.38
N SER A 298 -7.50 19.68 3.86
CA SER A 298 -7.61 20.09 2.44
C SER A 298 -8.29 21.44 2.30
N VAL A 299 -7.94 22.14 1.22
CA VAL A 299 -8.53 23.41 0.80
C VAL A 299 -8.86 23.36 -0.69
N ALA A 300 -9.99 23.95 -1.06
CA ALA A 300 -10.35 24.26 -2.43
C ALA A 300 -10.83 25.72 -2.50
N TRP A 301 -10.24 26.48 -3.40
CA TRP A 301 -10.57 27.87 -3.62
C TRP A 301 -10.87 28.13 -5.10
N ASP A 302 -12.12 28.40 -5.42
CA ASP A 302 -12.54 28.83 -6.75
C ASP A 302 -12.22 30.34 -6.90
N VAL A 303 -11.06 30.63 -7.50
CA VAL A 303 -10.54 32.02 -7.66
C VAL A 303 -11.47 32.82 -8.57
N ASN A 304 -11.92 32.18 -9.65
CA ASN A 304 -12.88 32.69 -10.63
C ASN A 304 -13.49 31.53 -11.42
N ASP A 305 -14.31 31.82 -12.43
CA ASP A 305 -14.96 30.78 -13.24
C ASP A 305 -13.99 29.89 -14.03
N LEU A 306 -12.79 30.39 -14.33
CA LEU A 306 -11.76 29.66 -15.08
C LEU A 306 -10.84 28.84 -14.17
N VAL A 307 -10.45 29.37 -12.99
CA VAL A 307 -9.36 28.86 -12.17
C VAL A 307 -9.85 28.45 -10.78
N SER A 308 -9.57 27.21 -10.40
CA SER A 308 -9.66 26.73 -9.01
C SER A 308 -8.29 26.25 -8.52
N LEU A 309 -7.94 26.58 -7.28
CA LEU A 309 -6.71 26.18 -6.60
C LEU A 309 -7.03 25.21 -5.47
N TYR A 310 -6.13 24.25 -5.28
CA TYR A 310 -6.30 23.17 -4.31
C TYR A 310 -5.03 22.94 -3.52
N GLY A 311 -5.19 22.55 -2.26
CA GLY A 311 -4.09 22.09 -1.42
C GLY A 311 -4.53 20.95 -0.51
N THR A 312 -3.58 20.07 -0.19
CA THR A 312 -3.77 18.99 0.78
C THR A 312 -2.51 18.79 1.59
N PHE A 313 -2.68 18.55 2.87
CA PHE A 313 -1.66 18.02 3.77
C PHE A 313 -2.20 16.76 4.41
N ARG A 314 -1.42 15.66 4.38
CA ARG A 314 -1.74 14.37 5.02
C ARG A 314 -0.59 13.93 5.91
N TRP A 315 -0.94 13.50 7.11
CA TRP A 315 -0.09 12.73 8.02
C TRP A 315 -0.53 11.27 8.02
N THR A 316 0.41 10.33 8.05
CA THR A 316 0.17 8.89 8.12
C THR A 316 1.00 8.27 9.22
N ASP A 317 0.36 7.52 10.13
CA ASP A 317 0.91 6.88 11.34
C ASP A 317 1.72 5.61 11.01
N TRP A 318 2.75 5.74 10.16
CA TRP A 318 3.61 4.61 9.81
C TRP A 318 4.48 4.12 10.95
N SER A 319 4.66 4.91 12.03
CA SER A 319 5.35 4.47 13.24
C SER A 319 4.62 3.33 13.96
N SER A 320 3.34 3.09 13.65
CA SER A 320 2.59 1.92 14.12
C SER A 320 3.02 0.60 13.45
N PHE A 321 3.79 0.63 12.36
CA PHE A 321 4.38 -0.53 11.69
C PHE A 321 5.85 -0.71 12.12
N ASP A 322 6.05 -1.08 13.39
CA ASP A 322 7.38 -1.20 14.01
C ASP A 322 8.09 -2.50 13.60
N GLU A 323 7.37 -3.61 13.57
CA GLU A 323 7.90 -4.92 13.20
C GLU A 323 6.83 -5.79 12.53
N LEU A 324 7.26 -6.71 11.68
CA LEU A 324 6.45 -7.80 11.15
C LEU A 324 6.82 -9.10 11.86
N LYS A 325 5.91 -9.67 12.64
CA LYS A 325 6.05 -10.98 13.28
C LYS A 325 5.40 -12.05 12.44
N ILE A 326 6.12 -13.15 12.25
CA ILE A 326 5.64 -14.36 11.59
C ILE A 326 5.75 -15.49 12.59
N ASP A 327 4.62 -16.10 12.88
CA ASP A 327 4.50 -17.24 13.77
C ASP A 327 4.15 -18.50 12.96
N GLY A 328 4.73 -19.64 13.30
CA GLY A 328 4.42 -20.96 12.77
C GLY A 328 3.98 -21.90 13.89
N ASP A 329 2.79 -22.52 13.77
CA ASP A 329 2.19 -23.38 14.80
C ASP A 329 2.19 -22.74 16.21
N GLY A 330 1.96 -21.42 16.29
CA GLY A 330 1.94 -20.63 17.52
C GLY A 330 3.30 -20.32 18.14
N LYS A 331 4.41 -20.56 17.42
CA LYS A 331 5.77 -20.18 17.83
C LYS A 331 6.27 -19.08 16.91
N ASN A 332 7.01 -18.11 17.46
CA ASN A 332 7.67 -17.11 16.64
C ASN A 332 8.78 -17.75 15.79
N VAL A 333 8.65 -17.64 14.47
CA VAL A 333 9.61 -18.15 13.48
C VAL A 333 10.49 -17.03 12.96
N SER A 334 9.93 -15.82 12.76
CA SER A 334 10.66 -14.67 12.26
C SER A 334 10.10 -13.37 12.79
N THR A 335 10.98 -12.42 13.06
CA THR A 335 10.62 -11.03 13.36
C THR A 335 11.47 -10.12 12.48
N ILE A 336 10.81 -9.35 11.62
CA ILE A 336 11.44 -8.39 10.71
C ILE A 336 11.25 -7.00 11.28
N PRO A 337 12.31 -6.33 11.79
CA PRO A 337 12.20 -4.97 12.32
C PRO A 337 12.05 -3.98 11.16
N ASN A 338 10.99 -3.19 11.16
CA ASN A 338 10.79 -2.13 10.19
C ASN A 338 11.15 -0.75 10.77
N LYS A 339 10.79 -0.48 12.03
CA LYS A 339 11.07 0.78 12.76
C LYS A 339 10.78 2.00 11.91
N TRP A 340 9.60 2.00 11.28
CA TRP A 340 9.19 3.06 10.39
C TRP A 340 8.84 4.33 11.16
N ARG A 341 8.88 5.47 10.49
CA ARG A 341 8.47 6.77 11.00
C ARG A 341 7.20 7.25 10.32
N ASP A 342 6.49 8.14 10.95
CA ASP A 342 5.35 8.83 10.35
C ASP A 342 5.74 9.55 9.07
N THR A 343 4.81 9.57 8.10
CA THR A 343 5.03 10.23 6.83
C THR A 343 4.09 11.41 6.65
N TYR A 344 4.52 12.33 5.78
CA TYR A 344 3.79 13.53 5.43
C TYR A 344 3.72 13.66 3.90
N LEU A 345 2.52 13.98 3.40
CA LEU A 345 2.31 14.37 2.02
C LEU A 345 1.78 15.80 1.99
N GLY A 346 2.43 16.64 1.20
CA GLY A 346 1.95 17.99 0.86
C GLY A 346 1.71 18.10 -0.62
N SER A 347 0.52 18.51 -1.05
CA SER A 347 0.20 18.67 -2.47
C SER A 347 -0.47 20.01 -2.77
N LEU A 348 -0.18 20.52 -3.97
CA LEU A 348 -0.79 21.72 -4.56
C LEU A 348 -1.28 21.36 -5.95
N GLY A 349 -2.46 21.86 -6.31
CA GLY A 349 -3.10 21.59 -7.60
C GLY A 349 -3.95 22.73 -8.10
N MET A 350 -4.28 22.64 -9.38
CA MET A 350 -5.08 23.63 -10.09
C MET A 350 -5.99 22.95 -11.11
N ASP A 351 -7.20 23.47 -11.24
CA ASP A 351 -8.11 23.19 -12.36
C ASP A 351 -8.24 24.45 -13.23
N LEU A 352 -8.19 24.25 -14.55
CA LEU A 352 -8.49 25.24 -15.57
C LEU A 352 -9.73 24.80 -16.36
N ARG A 353 -10.87 25.45 -16.15
CA ARG A 353 -12.13 25.20 -16.88
C ARG A 353 -12.08 25.92 -18.22
N LEU A 354 -11.54 25.26 -19.24
CA LEU A 354 -11.35 25.86 -20.57
C LEU A 354 -12.67 26.10 -21.29
N THR A 355 -13.63 25.22 -21.06
CA THR A 355 -15.01 25.29 -21.57
C THR A 355 -15.97 24.68 -20.53
N ASP A 356 -17.28 24.74 -20.77
CA ASP A 356 -18.30 24.11 -19.92
C ASP A 356 -18.18 22.58 -19.86
N TRP A 357 -17.53 21.98 -20.86
CA TRP A 357 -17.39 20.53 -20.97
C TRP A 357 -15.94 20.03 -20.80
N TRP A 358 -14.93 20.90 -20.76
CA TRP A 358 -13.52 20.51 -20.70
C TRP A 358 -12.75 21.26 -19.62
N THR A 359 -12.19 20.51 -18.68
CA THR A 359 -11.33 21.03 -17.61
C THR A 359 -9.96 20.34 -17.67
N LEU A 360 -8.88 21.13 -17.66
CA LEU A 360 -7.52 20.65 -17.45
C LEU A 360 -7.17 20.69 -15.96
N ARG A 361 -6.34 19.74 -15.53
CA ARG A 361 -5.84 19.64 -14.17
C ARG A 361 -4.32 19.53 -14.16
N GLY A 362 -3.70 20.10 -13.15
CA GLY A 362 -2.28 19.96 -12.90
C GLY A 362 -1.99 19.97 -11.41
N GLY A 363 -0.97 19.23 -11.00
CA GLY A 363 -0.59 19.19 -9.59
C GLY A 363 0.83 18.70 -9.35
N ILE A 364 1.34 19.06 -8.19
CA ILE A 364 2.63 18.64 -7.67
C ILE A 364 2.45 18.23 -6.21
N ALA A 365 3.14 17.17 -5.78
CA ALA A 365 3.20 16.79 -4.39
C ALA A 365 4.60 16.35 -3.99
N TYR A 366 4.88 16.45 -2.71
CA TYR A 366 6.03 15.82 -2.06
C TYR A 366 5.53 14.92 -0.95
N GLU A 367 6.08 13.70 -0.90
CA GLU A 367 5.74 12.69 0.09
C GLU A 367 7.02 12.12 0.70
N SER A 368 7.09 12.12 2.05
CA SER A 368 8.23 11.56 2.77
C SER A 368 8.12 10.05 2.88
N SER A 369 9.27 9.37 2.87
CA SER A 369 9.38 7.92 3.11
C SER A 369 9.19 7.56 4.59
N PRO A 370 8.56 6.43 4.91
CA PRO A 370 8.50 5.92 6.27
C PRO A 370 9.84 5.37 6.76
N ILE A 371 10.78 5.06 5.88
CA ILE A 371 12.08 4.48 6.24
C ILE A 371 12.95 5.54 6.89
N ALA A 372 13.02 5.49 8.23
CA ALA A 372 13.81 6.45 9.02
C ALA A 372 15.32 6.19 8.93
N ASN A 373 15.71 4.92 8.89
CA ASN A 373 17.09 4.47 8.80
C ASN A 373 17.24 3.51 7.61
N PRO A 374 18.14 3.79 6.65
CA PRO A 374 18.38 2.95 5.49
C PRO A 374 18.69 1.48 5.80
N GLN A 375 19.18 1.17 7.01
CA GLN A 375 19.44 -0.19 7.48
C GLN A 375 18.16 -1.05 7.56
N TYR A 376 16.99 -0.43 7.70
CA TYR A 376 15.69 -1.11 7.70
C TYR A 376 14.98 -1.08 6.33
N ARG A 377 15.68 -0.65 5.27
CA ARG A 377 15.15 -0.74 3.92
C ARG A 377 15.36 -2.15 3.39
N THR A 378 14.29 -2.82 3.02
CA THR A 378 14.33 -4.11 2.33
C THR A 378 14.18 -3.92 0.83
N ALA A 379 14.62 -4.89 0.05
CA ALA A 379 14.46 -4.85 -1.40
C ALA A 379 13.01 -5.12 -1.84
N ILE A 380 12.24 -5.83 -1.01
CA ILE A 380 10.83 -6.14 -1.28
C ILE A 380 9.87 -5.01 -0.92
N ILE A 381 10.30 -4.04 -0.06
CA ILE A 381 9.56 -2.81 0.22
C ILE A 381 10.51 -1.62 -0.03
N PRO A 382 10.96 -1.42 -1.27
CA PRO A 382 11.86 -0.31 -1.59
C PRO A 382 11.07 0.99 -1.57
N ASP A 383 11.40 1.88 -0.66
CA ASP A 383 10.75 3.17 -0.52
C ASP A 383 11.79 4.30 -0.40
N ALA A 384 11.43 5.48 -0.88
CA ALA A 384 12.20 6.71 -0.76
C ALA A 384 11.26 7.91 -0.76
N ASP A 385 11.73 9.04 -0.26
CA ASP A 385 11.04 10.31 -0.45
C ASP A 385 10.79 10.52 -1.94
N ARG A 386 9.63 11.13 -2.30
CA ARG A 386 9.25 11.24 -3.71
C ARG A 386 8.55 12.55 -4.03
N TRP A 387 8.76 13.00 -5.27
CA TRP A 387 7.97 14.02 -5.92
C TRP A 387 6.91 13.40 -6.82
N TRP A 388 5.74 14.00 -6.84
CA TRP A 388 4.64 13.68 -7.74
C TRP A 388 4.49 14.83 -8.73
N PHE A 389 4.42 14.51 -10.02
CA PHE A 389 4.12 15.44 -11.10
C PHE A 389 2.90 14.90 -11.82
N ALA A 390 1.77 15.58 -11.70
CA ALA A 390 0.49 15.10 -12.18
C ALA A 390 -0.16 16.05 -13.19
N PHE A 391 -0.86 15.45 -14.13
CA PHE A 391 -1.65 16.13 -15.14
C PHE A 391 -2.93 15.34 -15.42
N GLY A 392 -4.04 16.02 -15.72
CA GLY A 392 -5.31 15.38 -16.00
C GLY A 392 -6.24 16.21 -16.86
N SER A 393 -7.28 15.55 -17.37
CA SER A 393 -8.36 16.15 -18.12
C SER A 393 -9.69 15.56 -17.70
N SER A 394 -10.70 16.41 -17.53
CA SER A 394 -12.10 16.01 -17.31
C SER A 394 -12.95 16.43 -18.49
N PHE A 395 -13.84 15.53 -18.91
CA PHE A 395 -14.76 15.73 -20.02
C PHE A 395 -16.19 15.52 -19.54
N LYS A 396 -16.97 16.60 -19.44
CA LYS A 396 -18.40 16.58 -19.13
C LYS A 396 -19.18 16.40 -20.43
N TRP A 397 -19.57 15.16 -20.75
CA TRP A 397 -20.28 14.81 -21.98
C TRP A 397 -21.75 15.23 -21.95
N SER A 398 -22.32 15.27 -20.74
CA SER A 398 -23.68 15.75 -20.47
C SER A 398 -23.77 16.22 -19.02
N ASP A 399 -24.93 16.70 -18.58
CA ASP A 399 -25.16 17.05 -17.16
C ASP A 399 -25.07 15.82 -16.23
N ASN A 400 -25.28 14.64 -16.79
CA ASN A 400 -25.31 13.38 -16.07
C ASN A 400 -24.01 12.56 -16.19
N PHE A 401 -23.17 12.80 -17.21
CA PHE A 401 -22.04 11.93 -17.50
C PHE A 401 -20.73 12.68 -17.70
N GLN A 402 -19.72 12.28 -16.92
CA GLN A 402 -18.37 12.81 -16.96
C GLN A 402 -17.36 11.66 -17.04
N THR A 403 -16.24 11.89 -17.72
CA THR A 403 -15.05 11.03 -17.69
C THR A 403 -13.82 11.85 -17.32
N ASP A 404 -12.90 11.23 -16.59
CA ASP A 404 -11.61 11.80 -16.22
C ASP A 404 -10.48 10.87 -16.68
N VAL A 405 -9.42 11.46 -17.21
CA VAL A 405 -8.17 10.77 -17.58
C VAL A 405 -7.02 11.55 -16.97
N SER A 406 -6.12 10.85 -16.29
CA SER A 406 -4.99 11.49 -15.61
C SER A 406 -3.74 10.66 -15.71
N PHE A 407 -2.61 11.35 -15.68
CA PHE A 407 -1.26 10.79 -15.66
C PHE A 407 -0.47 11.39 -14.51
N ALA A 408 0.36 10.59 -13.85
CA ALA A 408 1.34 11.11 -12.91
C ALA A 408 2.67 10.37 -13.04
N HIS A 409 3.75 11.08 -12.77
CA HIS A 409 5.09 10.55 -12.60
C HIS A 409 5.52 10.74 -11.15
N LEU A 410 5.84 9.65 -10.47
CA LEU A 410 6.41 9.63 -9.14
C LEU A 410 7.92 9.43 -9.29
N HIS A 411 8.69 10.37 -8.76
CA HIS A 411 10.15 10.34 -8.83
C HIS A 411 10.75 10.22 -7.44
N GLY A 412 11.39 9.07 -7.18
CA GLY A 412 12.09 8.80 -5.92
C GLY A 412 13.37 9.61 -5.80
N VAL A 413 13.55 10.29 -4.66
CA VAL A 413 14.70 11.15 -4.35
C VAL A 413 15.40 10.71 -3.06
N HIS A 414 16.55 11.32 -2.76
CA HIS A 414 17.39 11.07 -1.59
C HIS A 414 18.01 9.68 -1.54
N GLU A 415 18.32 9.17 -0.33
CA GLU A 415 19.05 7.93 -0.15
C GLU A 415 18.21 6.70 -0.49
N ARG A 416 18.80 5.77 -1.26
CA ARG A 416 18.17 4.55 -1.76
C ARG A 416 19.08 3.32 -1.59
N ASN A 417 19.97 3.36 -0.57
CA ASN A 417 20.90 2.28 -0.29
C ASN A 417 20.22 1.15 0.49
N ILE A 418 20.73 -0.06 0.30
CA ILE A 418 20.41 -1.28 1.05
C ILE A 418 21.64 -1.66 1.86
N TYR A 419 21.43 -2.06 3.11
CA TYR A 419 22.48 -2.46 4.06
C TYR A 419 22.11 -3.81 4.65
N ASN A 420 23.14 -4.63 4.93
CA ASN A 420 22.94 -5.89 5.66
C ASN A 420 22.81 -5.65 7.18
N ASP A 421 22.54 -6.74 7.90
CA ASP A 421 22.37 -6.73 9.35
C ASP A 421 23.61 -6.22 10.12
N LYS A 422 24.80 -6.30 9.50
CA LYS A 422 26.06 -5.80 10.05
C LYS A 422 26.32 -4.33 9.73
N GLY A 423 25.40 -3.68 8.99
CA GLY A 423 25.51 -2.28 8.58
C GLY A 423 26.46 -2.03 7.42
N ALA A 424 26.89 -3.08 6.70
CA ALA A 424 27.65 -2.93 5.47
C ALA A 424 26.70 -2.67 4.31
N LYS A 425 27.05 -1.74 3.43
CA LYS A 425 26.26 -1.44 2.25
C LYS A 425 26.39 -2.59 1.24
N GLU A 426 25.27 -3.11 0.78
CA GLU A 426 25.20 -4.22 -0.19
C GLU A 426 24.79 -3.77 -1.58
N GLY A 427 24.08 -2.65 -1.68
CA GLY A 427 23.68 -2.11 -2.97
C GLY A 427 22.82 -0.85 -2.85
N ARG A 428 22.20 -0.48 -3.96
CA ARG A 428 21.29 0.66 -4.02
C ARG A 428 20.32 0.55 -5.19
N PHE A 429 19.18 1.21 -5.08
CA PHE A 429 18.31 1.48 -6.22
C PHE A 429 18.82 2.69 -7.00
N ARG A 430 19.14 2.52 -8.28
CA ARG A 430 19.48 3.63 -9.20
C ARG A 430 18.21 4.37 -9.62
N LYS A 431 17.11 3.64 -9.82
CA LYS A 431 15.78 4.16 -10.12
C LYS A 431 14.77 3.62 -9.13
N LEU A 432 13.87 4.49 -8.74
CA LEU A 432 12.75 4.21 -7.85
C LEU A 432 11.60 5.13 -8.29
N ASP A 433 11.11 4.90 -9.51
CA ASP A 433 10.12 5.73 -10.17
C ASP A 433 8.84 4.93 -10.41
N ALA A 434 7.69 5.63 -10.50
CA ALA A 434 6.44 5.06 -10.93
C ALA A 434 5.73 5.98 -11.93
N TYR A 435 5.02 5.37 -12.87
CA TYR A 435 4.17 6.05 -13.84
C TYR A 435 2.73 5.59 -13.63
N LEU A 436 1.82 6.53 -13.47
CA LEU A 436 0.44 6.28 -13.17
C LEU A 436 -0.46 6.77 -14.31
N LEU A 437 -1.44 5.95 -14.67
CA LEU A 437 -2.48 6.31 -15.63
C LEU A 437 -3.85 6.01 -15.02
N GLY A 438 -4.65 7.05 -14.79
CA GLY A 438 -5.98 6.94 -14.21
C GLY A 438 -7.06 7.18 -15.25
N VAL A 439 -8.13 6.37 -15.18
CA VAL A 439 -9.37 6.57 -15.96
C VAL A 439 -10.55 6.31 -15.03
N GLN A 440 -11.53 7.22 -15.07
CA GLN A 440 -12.79 7.03 -14.34
C GLN A 440 -13.98 7.63 -15.09
N MET A 441 -15.16 7.19 -14.70
CA MET A 441 -16.42 7.74 -15.13
C MET A 441 -17.32 8.03 -13.93
N VAL A 442 -18.10 9.12 -14.03
CA VAL A 442 -19.11 9.53 -13.06
C VAL A 442 -20.43 9.65 -13.77
N TYR A 443 -21.48 9.03 -13.22
CA TYR A 443 -22.84 9.14 -13.72
C TYR A 443 -23.79 9.62 -12.61
N LYS A 444 -24.60 10.62 -12.89
CA LYS A 444 -25.62 11.22 -12.01
C LYS A 444 -26.99 10.88 -12.54
N PHE A 445 -27.88 10.40 -11.66
CA PHE A 445 -29.26 10.06 -12.00
C PHE A 445 -30.19 11.26 -11.77
#